data_b60f4911b04c1be105209d4d87744ccf
#
_entry.id   b60f4911b04c1be105209d4d87744ccf
#
_cell.length_a   1.000
_cell.length_b   1.000
_cell.length_c   1.000
_cell.angle_alpha   90.00
_cell.angle_beta   90.00
_cell.angle_gamma   90.00
#
_symmetry.space_group_name_H-M   'P 1'
#
loop_
_entity.id
_entity.type
_entity.pdbx_description
1 polymer ?
#
loop_
_entity_poly.entity_id
_entity_poly.type
_entity_poly.pdbx_seq_one_letter_code
_entity_poly.pdbx_strand_id
1 'polypeptide(L)'
;LDGIRAAVDGNLRELREDNNKKLDEMRGIVDEKLQKTLSDRMNESFRLVNERLEQVYRGLGEMQTLAQGVGDLKKVLTNVKNRGIVGEIQLGAILSDILAPEQYAENVATVPGSRNVVEFAVRLPAEDGGAVWLPIDSKFPGDTYGALRDAYESGSREQIDACAKQLILTLRSEAKDIRDKYLAPPYTTEFGIMFLPFEGLYAEAVQRGMVEILQRDYHVNIAGPSTMAALLNSLQMSFRTIAIQKRSGEVWNVLGAVKTEFDKFETCLTQTQNRLDQASRELDKLVGTRTRAIRRRLKSVTELSEAETERVLGAAEDDEPTS
;
A
#
# COMPACT_ATOMS: atom_id res chain seq x y z
N LEU A 1 -26.10 -46.41 -24.58
CA LEU A 1 -24.96 -45.51 -24.66
C LEU A 1 -25.40 -44.04 -24.78
N ASP A 2 -26.50 -43.75 -25.52
CA ASP A 2 -27.01 -42.38 -25.68
C ASP A 2 -27.55 -41.77 -24.36
N GLY A 3 -28.12 -42.61 -23.47
CA GLY A 3 -28.56 -42.14 -22.14
C GLY A 3 -27.41 -41.71 -21.21
N ILE A 4 -26.26 -42.37 -21.30
CA ILE A 4 -25.07 -42.01 -20.51
C ILE A 4 -24.43 -40.71 -21.05
N ARG A 5 -24.44 -40.52 -22.37
CA ARG A 5 -23.99 -39.28 -23.02
C ARG A 5 -24.83 -38.08 -22.62
N ALA A 6 -26.14 -38.22 -22.70
CA ALA A 6 -27.06 -37.15 -22.32
C ALA A 6 -26.92 -36.77 -20.84
N ALA A 7 -26.72 -37.76 -19.96
CA ALA A 7 -26.49 -37.52 -18.54
C ALA A 7 -25.15 -36.81 -18.26
N VAL A 8 -24.07 -37.19 -18.96
CA VAL A 8 -22.74 -36.54 -18.81
C VAL A 8 -22.77 -35.10 -19.35
N ASP A 9 -23.36 -34.87 -20.51
CA ASP A 9 -23.50 -33.52 -21.07
C ASP A 9 -24.41 -32.61 -20.20
N GLY A 10 -25.48 -33.19 -19.62
CA GLY A 10 -26.35 -32.48 -18.66
C GLY A 10 -25.56 -32.06 -17.40
N ASN A 11 -24.85 -32.99 -16.77
CA ASN A 11 -24.08 -32.75 -15.58
C ASN A 11 -22.93 -31.77 -15.83
N LEU A 12 -22.31 -31.79 -17.01
CA LEU A 12 -21.24 -30.83 -17.36
C LEU A 12 -21.78 -29.41 -17.59
N ARG A 13 -22.98 -29.26 -18.15
CA ARG A 13 -23.63 -27.95 -18.27
C ARG A 13 -24.02 -27.39 -16.90
N GLU A 14 -24.61 -28.21 -16.06
CA GLU A 14 -25.01 -27.85 -14.70
C GLU A 14 -23.78 -27.45 -13.85
N LEU A 15 -22.67 -28.19 -13.95
CA LEU A 15 -21.40 -27.87 -13.31
C LEU A 15 -20.81 -26.54 -13.81
N ARG A 16 -20.94 -26.24 -15.12
CA ARG A 16 -20.48 -24.96 -15.68
C ARG A 16 -21.32 -23.78 -15.20
N GLU A 17 -22.64 -23.94 -15.19
CA GLU A 17 -23.55 -22.90 -14.70
C GLU A 17 -23.36 -22.65 -13.20
N ASP A 18 -23.18 -23.70 -12.40
CA ASP A 18 -22.96 -23.61 -10.96
C ASP A 18 -21.59 -22.98 -10.64
N ASN A 19 -20.55 -23.33 -11.40
CA ASN A 19 -19.23 -22.69 -11.25
C ASN A 19 -19.24 -21.20 -11.64
N ASN A 20 -19.91 -20.84 -12.73
CA ASN A 20 -20.01 -19.43 -13.12
C ASN A 20 -20.79 -18.62 -12.08
N LYS A 21 -21.90 -19.18 -11.58
CA LYS A 21 -22.69 -18.56 -10.52
C LYS A 21 -21.89 -18.39 -9.23
N LYS A 22 -21.15 -19.41 -8.82
CA LYS A 22 -20.26 -19.32 -7.65
C LYS A 22 -19.11 -18.32 -7.83
N LEU A 23 -18.54 -18.21 -9.03
CA LEU A 23 -17.52 -17.21 -9.34
C LEU A 23 -18.07 -15.77 -9.28
N ASP A 24 -19.29 -15.55 -9.77
CA ASP A 24 -19.95 -14.24 -9.69
C ASP A 24 -20.35 -13.90 -8.25
N GLU A 25 -20.85 -14.87 -7.47
CA GLU A 25 -21.11 -14.72 -6.05
C GLU A 25 -19.80 -14.41 -5.26
N MET A 26 -18.71 -15.13 -5.56
CA MET A 26 -17.40 -14.83 -4.94
C MET A 26 -16.89 -13.44 -5.31
N ARG A 27 -17.07 -12.97 -6.54
CA ARG A 27 -16.74 -11.59 -6.93
C ARG A 27 -17.52 -10.57 -6.12
N GLY A 28 -18.84 -10.75 -6.01
CA GLY A 28 -19.68 -9.86 -5.20
C GLY A 28 -19.26 -9.82 -3.73
N ILE A 29 -18.98 -10.98 -3.13
CA ILE A 29 -18.53 -11.08 -1.73
C ILE A 29 -17.14 -10.44 -1.53
N VAL A 30 -16.23 -10.61 -2.49
CA VAL A 30 -14.88 -10.02 -2.43
C VAL A 30 -14.96 -8.51 -2.55
N ASP A 31 -15.76 -7.98 -3.50
CA ASP A 31 -15.91 -6.53 -3.67
C ASP A 31 -16.60 -5.88 -2.48
N GLU A 32 -17.67 -6.49 -1.94
CA GLU A 32 -18.38 -6.01 -0.75
C GLU A 32 -17.47 -6.07 0.49
N LYS A 33 -16.74 -7.17 0.68
CA LYS A 33 -15.83 -7.33 1.81
C LYS A 33 -14.62 -6.41 1.75
N LEU A 34 -14.10 -6.15 0.53
CA LEU A 34 -13.03 -5.17 0.32
C LEU A 34 -13.50 -3.75 0.60
N GLN A 35 -14.67 -3.35 0.07
CA GLN A 35 -15.26 -2.02 0.33
C GLN A 35 -15.56 -1.82 1.81
N LYS A 36 -16.18 -2.81 2.46
CA LYS A 36 -16.49 -2.74 3.89
C LYS A 36 -15.22 -2.69 4.73
N THR A 37 -14.25 -3.57 4.48
CA THR A 37 -12.97 -3.57 5.21
C THR A 37 -12.19 -2.27 5.00
N LEU A 38 -12.23 -1.68 3.80
CA LEU A 38 -11.61 -0.39 3.51
C LEU A 38 -12.31 0.74 4.27
N SER A 39 -13.66 0.75 4.26
CA SER A 39 -14.47 1.75 4.98
C SER A 39 -14.28 1.65 6.50
N ASP A 40 -14.31 0.44 7.05
CA ASP A 40 -14.14 0.19 8.48
C ASP A 40 -12.73 0.61 8.94
N ARG A 41 -11.71 0.28 8.16
CA ARG A 41 -10.31 0.68 8.45
C ARG A 41 -10.09 2.17 8.26
N MET A 42 -10.74 2.82 7.29
CA MET A 42 -10.72 4.28 7.17
C MET A 42 -11.36 4.95 8.39
N ASN A 43 -12.54 4.49 8.80
CA ASN A 43 -13.22 5.03 9.98
C ASN A 43 -12.40 4.82 11.26
N GLU A 44 -11.79 3.66 11.44
CA GLU A 44 -10.89 3.38 12.57
C GLU A 44 -9.63 4.26 12.53
N SER A 45 -9.06 4.47 11.33
CA SER A 45 -7.92 5.38 11.15
C SER A 45 -8.30 6.83 11.44
N PHE A 46 -9.46 7.31 10.98
CA PHE A 46 -9.96 8.65 11.32
C PHE A 46 -10.22 8.81 12.81
N ARG A 47 -10.79 7.79 13.47
CA ARG A 47 -10.97 7.81 14.93
C ARG A 47 -9.62 7.87 15.65
N LEU A 48 -8.65 7.08 15.24
CA LEU A 48 -7.31 7.09 15.82
C LEU A 48 -6.60 8.44 15.60
N VAL A 49 -6.75 9.05 14.43
CA VAL A 49 -6.23 10.38 14.13
C VAL A 49 -6.90 11.43 15.04
N ASN A 50 -8.23 11.37 15.21
CA ASN A 50 -8.92 12.29 16.11
C ASN A 50 -8.52 12.08 17.58
N GLU A 51 -8.39 10.85 18.05
CA GLU A 51 -7.91 10.54 19.40
C GLU A 51 -6.45 11.02 19.61
N ARG A 52 -5.59 10.86 18.59
CA ARG A 52 -4.19 11.37 18.63
C ARG A 52 -4.14 12.89 18.56
N LEU A 53 -4.95 13.52 17.73
CA LEU A 53 -5.09 14.97 17.71
C LEU A 53 -5.60 15.49 19.07
N GLU A 54 -6.55 14.82 19.70
CA GLU A 54 -7.04 15.19 21.04
C GLU A 54 -5.95 14.99 22.10
N GLN A 55 -5.13 13.92 22.02
CA GLN A 55 -3.95 13.73 22.87
C GLN A 55 -2.88 14.82 22.65
N VAL A 56 -2.64 15.20 21.39
CA VAL A 56 -1.73 16.31 21.05
C VAL A 56 -2.30 17.63 21.59
N TYR A 57 -3.61 17.90 21.45
CA TYR A 57 -4.25 19.08 22.04
C TYR A 57 -4.19 19.07 23.57
N ARG A 58 -4.35 17.93 24.23
CA ARG A 58 -4.17 17.80 25.69
C ARG A 58 -2.72 17.98 26.10
N GLY A 59 -1.77 17.37 25.39
CA GLY A 59 -0.34 17.56 25.62
C GLY A 59 0.12 19.01 25.39
N LEU A 60 -0.48 19.71 24.42
CA LEU A 60 -0.27 21.14 24.20
C LEU A 60 -0.88 21.98 25.34
N GLY A 61 -2.00 21.58 25.92
CA GLY A 61 -2.59 22.19 27.12
C GLY A 61 -1.69 22.01 28.35
N GLU A 62 -1.09 20.83 28.52
CA GLU A 62 -0.09 20.55 29.56
C GLU A 62 1.23 21.30 29.32
N MET A 63 1.66 21.46 28.05
CA MET A 63 2.79 22.31 27.68
C MET A 63 2.52 23.79 27.94
N GLN A 64 1.28 24.25 27.84
CA GLN A 64 0.91 25.61 28.19
C GLN A 64 1.02 25.87 29.69
N THR A 65 0.79 24.86 30.55
CA THR A 65 1.07 24.90 31.99
C THR A 65 2.58 24.73 32.29
N LEU A 66 3.32 24.00 31.47
CA LEU A 66 4.78 23.93 31.53
C LEU A 66 5.45 25.24 31.09
N ALA A 67 4.79 26.02 30.23
CA ALA A 67 5.25 27.36 29.83
C ALA A 67 5.22 28.37 30.98
N GLN A 68 4.54 28.09 32.09
CA GLN A 68 4.67 28.83 33.34
C GLN A 68 5.94 28.47 34.16
N GLY A 69 6.60 27.33 33.85
CA GLY A 69 7.94 26.99 34.33
C GLY A 69 9.12 27.65 33.57
N VAL A 70 8.85 28.78 32.92
CA VAL A 70 9.71 29.52 31.97
C VAL A 70 11.04 30.08 32.56
N GLY A 71 11.33 29.90 33.84
CA GLY A 71 12.64 30.23 34.42
C GLY A 71 13.82 29.43 33.86
N ASP A 72 13.62 28.15 33.53
CA ASP A 72 14.67 27.27 33.02
C ASP A 72 14.79 27.31 31.48
N LEU A 73 13.75 27.62 30.76
CA LEU A 73 13.79 27.80 29.30
C LEU A 73 14.68 28.98 28.88
N LYS A 74 14.72 30.04 29.68
CA LYS A 74 15.62 31.20 29.46
C LYS A 74 17.09 30.79 29.47
N LYS A 75 17.49 29.78 30.27
CA LYS A 75 18.86 29.24 30.30
C LYS A 75 19.19 28.37 29.09
N VAL A 76 18.21 27.59 28.56
CA VAL A 76 18.40 26.78 27.34
C VAL A 76 18.47 27.67 26.11
N LEU A 77 17.71 28.77 26.08
CA LEU A 77 17.65 29.73 24.98
C LEU A 77 18.89 30.68 24.92
N THR A 78 19.71 30.74 25.95
CA THR A 78 20.91 31.61 25.95
C THR A 78 22.11 31.06 25.17
N ASN A 79 22.11 29.78 24.79
CA ASN A 79 23.23 29.18 24.07
C ASN A 79 22.85 28.82 22.64
N VAL A 80 23.37 29.55 21.65
CA VAL A 80 23.04 29.43 20.21
C VAL A 80 23.20 27.97 19.69
N LYS A 81 24.22 27.26 20.18
CA LYS A 81 24.51 25.89 19.77
C LYS A 81 23.46 24.89 20.28
N ASN A 82 22.88 25.13 21.45
CA ASN A 82 21.86 24.24 22.04
C ASN A 82 20.46 24.42 21.36
N ARG A 83 20.21 25.55 20.74
CA ARG A 83 18.93 25.89 20.10
C ARG A 83 18.66 25.04 18.84
N GLY A 84 19.68 24.86 17.98
CA GLY A 84 19.58 24.00 16.80
C GLY A 84 19.30 22.56 17.22
N ILE A 85 20.10 22.04 18.15
CA ILE A 85 20.00 20.66 18.65
C ILE A 85 18.60 20.35 19.22
N VAL A 86 17.97 21.29 19.94
CA VAL A 86 16.63 21.08 20.50
C VAL A 86 15.58 20.93 19.39
N GLY A 87 15.65 21.73 18.34
CA GLY A 87 14.74 21.64 17.20
C GLY A 87 14.90 20.34 16.44
N GLU A 88 16.15 19.91 16.20
CA GLU A 88 16.47 18.64 15.56
C GLU A 88 15.95 17.43 16.37
N ILE A 89 16.19 17.40 17.70
CA ILE A 89 15.71 16.35 18.59
C ILE A 89 14.17 16.27 18.57
N GLN A 90 13.49 17.42 18.64
CA GLN A 90 12.04 17.47 18.63
C GLN A 90 11.47 16.99 17.29
N LEU A 91 12.04 17.43 16.18
CA LEU A 91 11.65 16.99 14.84
C LEU A 91 11.87 15.47 14.67
N GLY A 92 13.03 14.96 15.09
CA GLY A 92 13.35 13.54 15.08
C GLY A 92 12.35 12.70 15.89
N ALA A 93 11.97 13.19 17.09
CA ALA A 93 10.96 12.53 17.91
C ALA A 93 9.59 12.48 17.21
N ILE A 94 9.14 13.60 16.61
CA ILE A 94 7.86 13.63 15.87
C ILE A 94 7.89 12.67 14.67
N LEU A 95 9.00 12.60 13.93
CA LEU A 95 9.17 11.70 12.79
C LEU A 95 9.13 10.24 13.24
N SER A 96 9.89 9.87 14.28
CA SER A 96 9.96 8.50 14.80
C SER A 96 8.64 8.00 15.41
N ASP A 97 7.84 8.89 15.97
CA ASP A 97 6.52 8.56 16.52
C ASP A 97 5.48 8.24 15.44
N ILE A 98 5.60 8.87 14.27
CA ILE A 98 4.56 8.82 13.23
C ILE A 98 4.96 7.92 12.06
N LEU A 99 6.20 7.96 11.62
CA LEU A 99 6.70 7.26 10.43
C LEU A 99 7.50 6.00 10.79
N ALA A 100 7.47 5.01 9.91
CA ALA A 100 8.37 3.86 10.01
C ALA A 100 9.82 4.25 9.63
N PRO A 101 10.84 3.57 10.17
CA PRO A 101 12.26 3.90 9.90
C PRO A 101 12.64 3.92 8.42
N GLU A 102 11.95 3.16 7.56
CA GLU A 102 12.19 3.11 6.13
C GLU A 102 11.57 4.29 5.35
N GLN A 103 10.70 5.06 6.00
CA GLN A 103 9.94 6.16 5.39
C GLN A 103 10.65 7.52 5.51
N TYR A 104 11.68 7.63 6.35
CA TYR A 104 12.49 8.84 6.48
C TYR A 104 13.96 8.50 6.70
N ALA A 105 14.82 9.47 6.55
CA ALA A 105 16.24 9.33 6.87
C ALA A 105 16.79 10.64 7.45
N GLU A 106 17.85 10.52 8.20
CA GLU A 106 18.60 11.63 8.81
C GLU A 106 19.86 11.94 8.00
N ASN A 107 20.25 13.20 7.97
CA ASN A 107 21.49 13.67 7.33
C ASN A 107 21.59 13.23 5.86
N VAL A 108 20.59 13.56 5.06
CA VAL A 108 20.43 13.11 3.68
C VAL A 108 20.98 14.15 2.69
N ALA A 109 21.85 13.72 1.77
CA ALA A 109 22.21 14.51 0.60
C ALA A 109 21.10 14.36 -0.46
N THR A 110 20.14 15.28 -0.47
CA THR A 110 18.97 15.23 -1.38
C THR A 110 19.32 15.63 -2.81
N VAL A 111 20.40 16.37 -3.01
CA VAL A 111 20.88 16.81 -4.32
C VAL A 111 22.06 15.95 -4.74
N PRO A 112 21.97 15.20 -5.86
CA PRO A 112 23.05 14.36 -6.34
C PRO A 112 24.37 15.13 -6.53
N GLY A 113 25.46 14.61 -5.98
CA GLY A 113 26.78 15.23 -6.05
C GLY A 113 27.01 16.43 -5.13
N SER A 114 26.01 16.87 -4.39
CA SER A 114 26.14 17.92 -3.37
C SER A 114 26.78 17.38 -2.10
N ARG A 115 27.51 18.24 -1.40
CA ARG A 115 28.00 17.98 -0.04
C ARG A 115 27.02 18.47 1.04
N ASN A 116 25.98 19.20 0.64
CA ASN A 116 24.95 19.67 1.54
C ASN A 116 24.06 18.50 1.96
N VAL A 117 23.84 18.35 3.25
CA VAL A 117 22.94 17.38 3.83
C VAL A 117 21.82 18.11 4.56
N VAL A 118 20.58 17.67 4.37
CA VAL A 118 19.44 18.12 5.17
C VAL A 118 19.31 17.26 6.41
N GLU A 119 18.89 17.83 7.52
CA GLU A 119 18.77 17.13 8.80
C GLU A 119 17.85 15.91 8.69
N PHE A 120 16.69 16.06 8.06
CA PHE A 120 15.74 14.98 7.83
C PHE A 120 15.15 15.05 6.42
N ALA A 121 14.83 13.89 5.86
CA ALA A 121 14.08 13.81 4.61
C ALA A 121 13.09 12.64 4.65
N VAL A 122 11.84 12.89 4.26
CA VAL A 122 10.84 11.83 4.10
C VAL A 122 10.97 11.23 2.70
N ARG A 123 10.96 9.90 2.64
CA ARG A 123 11.09 9.13 1.42
C ARG A 123 9.72 8.88 0.81
N LEU A 124 9.34 9.64 -0.20
CA LEU A 124 8.08 9.46 -0.92
C LEU A 124 8.26 8.45 -2.07
N PRO A 125 7.29 7.56 -2.30
CA PRO A 125 7.32 6.65 -3.44
C PRO A 125 7.15 7.42 -4.76
N ALA A 126 7.99 7.11 -5.76
CA ALA A 126 7.86 7.61 -7.12
C ALA A 126 7.13 6.61 -8.02
N GLU A 127 6.55 7.08 -9.12
CA GLU A 127 5.77 6.25 -10.06
C GLU A 127 6.62 5.16 -10.75
N ASP A 128 7.91 5.43 -10.95
CA ASP A 128 8.88 4.52 -11.54
C ASP A 128 9.43 3.45 -10.57
N GLY A 129 8.92 3.41 -9.34
CA GLY A 129 9.40 2.54 -8.27
C GLY A 129 10.62 3.08 -7.53
N GLY A 130 11.11 4.28 -7.88
CA GLY A 130 12.15 5.01 -7.18
C GLY A 130 11.66 5.67 -5.90
N ALA A 131 12.40 6.66 -5.45
CA ALA A 131 12.03 7.48 -4.28
C ALA A 131 12.34 8.95 -4.56
N VAL A 132 11.43 9.81 -4.13
CA VAL A 132 11.59 11.27 -4.14
C VAL A 132 11.72 11.73 -2.69
N TRP A 133 12.70 12.58 -2.41
CA TRP A 133 12.93 13.10 -1.08
C TRP A 133 12.11 14.36 -0.81
N LEU A 134 11.39 14.39 0.32
CA LEU A 134 10.83 15.62 0.88
C LEU A 134 11.77 16.12 1.97
N PRO A 135 12.60 17.15 1.72
CA PRO A 135 13.53 17.68 2.70
C PRO A 135 12.80 18.45 3.79
N ILE A 136 13.22 18.23 5.03
CA ILE A 136 12.71 18.91 6.24
C ILE A 136 13.92 19.41 7.02
N ASP A 137 13.97 20.71 7.22
CA ASP A 137 15.08 21.37 7.89
C ASP A 137 14.56 22.16 9.10
N SER A 138 15.15 21.93 10.28
CA SER A 138 14.74 22.60 11.50
C SER A 138 15.42 23.95 11.64
N LYS A 139 14.63 25.01 11.77
CA LYS A 139 15.16 26.37 11.91
C LYS A 139 14.58 27.09 13.12
N PHE A 140 15.48 27.53 13.97
CA PHE A 140 15.11 28.34 15.13
C PHE A 140 15.84 29.66 15.15
N PRO A 141 15.28 30.74 14.62
CA PRO A 141 15.83 32.11 14.69
C PRO A 141 15.64 32.68 16.09
N GLY A 142 16.29 32.06 17.10
CA GLY A 142 16.01 32.31 18.50
C GLY A 142 16.36 33.76 18.97
N ASP A 143 17.38 34.38 18.36
CA ASP A 143 17.75 35.74 18.73
C ASP A 143 16.72 36.77 18.26
N THR A 144 16.23 36.64 17.01
CA THR A 144 15.24 37.56 16.46
C THR A 144 13.85 37.32 17.08
N TYR A 145 13.50 36.07 17.37
CA TYR A 145 12.27 35.72 18.04
C TYR A 145 12.28 36.14 19.53
N GLY A 146 13.43 35.97 20.22
CA GLY A 146 13.63 36.43 21.59
C GLY A 146 13.48 37.94 21.69
N ALA A 147 14.16 38.70 20.82
CA ALA A 147 14.07 40.17 20.77
C ALA A 147 12.60 40.64 20.50
N LEU A 148 11.87 39.92 19.64
CA LEU A 148 10.45 40.22 19.40
C LEU A 148 9.59 39.99 20.64
N ARG A 149 9.82 38.91 21.38
CA ARG A 149 9.12 38.64 22.64
C ARG A 149 9.42 39.69 23.71
N ASP A 150 10.70 40.08 23.88
CA ASP A 150 11.09 41.13 24.80
C ASP A 150 10.47 42.49 24.42
N ALA A 151 10.32 42.77 23.10
CA ALA A 151 9.63 43.94 22.60
C ALA A 151 8.10 43.92 22.93
N TYR A 152 7.45 42.75 22.87
CA TYR A 152 6.07 42.61 23.31
C TYR A 152 5.92 42.89 24.83
N GLU A 153 6.87 42.43 25.64
CA GLU A 153 6.87 42.67 27.08
C GLU A 153 7.13 44.18 27.42
N SER A 154 7.94 44.86 26.61
CA SER A 154 8.22 46.30 26.78
C SER A 154 7.03 47.21 26.36
N GLY A 155 6.10 46.67 25.52
CA GLY A 155 4.93 47.40 25.03
C GLY A 155 5.22 48.49 23.99
N SER A 156 6.46 48.65 23.51
CA SER A 156 6.82 49.63 22.46
C SER A 156 6.46 49.11 21.07
N ARG A 157 5.47 49.73 20.41
CA ARG A 157 5.00 49.40 19.09
C ARG A 157 6.09 49.50 18.02
N GLU A 158 6.93 50.54 18.11
CA GLU A 158 8.05 50.74 17.17
C GLU A 158 9.09 49.63 17.30
N GLN A 159 9.39 49.21 18.51
CA GLN A 159 10.32 48.11 18.76
C GLN A 159 9.72 46.76 18.26
N ILE A 160 8.47 46.53 18.51
CA ILE A 160 7.74 45.33 18.01
C ILE A 160 7.84 45.28 16.49
N ASP A 161 7.53 46.37 15.79
CA ASP A 161 7.58 46.42 14.32
C ASP A 161 8.99 46.22 13.78
N ALA A 162 9.99 46.79 14.43
CA ALA A 162 11.40 46.62 14.06
C ALA A 162 11.88 45.18 14.22
N CYS A 163 11.60 44.55 15.38
CA CYS A 163 11.98 43.17 15.67
C CYS A 163 11.21 42.19 14.75
N ALA A 164 9.95 42.47 14.46
CA ALA A 164 9.15 41.68 13.53
C ALA A 164 9.71 41.71 12.10
N LYS A 165 10.13 42.87 11.61
CA LYS A 165 10.79 42.98 10.29
C LYS A 165 12.07 42.16 10.26
N GLN A 166 12.86 42.17 11.33
CA GLN A 166 14.09 41.41 11.41
C GLN A 166 13.81 39.89 11.41
N LEU A 167 12.77 39.42 12.13
CA LEU A 167 12.35 38.02 12.09
C LEU A 167 11.93 37.59 10.67
N ILE A 168 11.13 38.42 9.98
CA ILE A 168 10.74 38.17 8.58
C ILE A 168 11.94 38.02 7.66
N LEU A 169 12.92 38.90 7.79
CA LEU A 169 14.14 38.86 6.98
C LEU A 169 14.92 37.57 7.24
N THR A 170 15.03 37.17 8.50
CA THR A 170 15.71 35.91 8.88
C THR A 170 14.98 34.72 8.32
N LEU A 171 13.65 34.61 8.45
CA LEU A 171 12.87 33.50 7.89
C LEU A 171 12.99 33.40 6.37
N ARG A 172 13.03 34.54 5.66
CA ARG A 172 13.28 34.54 4.19
C ARG A 172 14.67 34.06 3.82
N SER A 173 15.69 34.44 4.62
CA SER A 173 17.06 33.98 4.39
C SER A 173 17.19 32.46 4.59
N GLU A 174 16.59 31.94 5.67
CA GLU A 174 16.57 30.49 5.93
C GLU A 174 15.80 29.71 4.86
N ALA A 175 14.65 30.23 4.40
CA ALA A 175 13.90 29.60 3.32
C ALA A 175 14.69 29.58 1.99
N LYS A 176 15.42 30.66 1.70
CA LYS A 176 16.32 30.71 0.54
C LYS A 176 17.41 29.65 0.64
N ASP A 177 17.99 29.50 1.79
CA ASP A 177 19.04 28.49 2.06
C ASP A 177 18.50 27.06 1.85
N ILE A 178 17.31 26.77 2.37
CA ILE A 178 16.64 25.46 2.17
C ILE A 178 16.43 25.18 0.68
N ARG A 179 15.86 26.15 -0.06
CA ARG A 179 15.65 26.02 -1.50
C ARG A 179 16.95 25.75 -2.24
N ASP A 180 17.96 26.59 -2.02
CA ASP A 180 19.19 26.57 -2.81
C ASP A 180 20.08 25.36 -2.48
N LYS A 181 19.98 24.81 -1.27
CA LYS A 181 20.82 23.68 -0.80
C LYS A 181 20.18 22.32 -0.97
N TYR A 182 18.84 22.21 -0.85
CA TYR A 182 18.18 20.92 -0.67
C TYR A 182 17.11 20.59 -1.71
N LEU A 183 16.64 21.55 -2.53
CA LEU A 183 15.65 21.29 -3.56
C LEU A 183 16.31 21.06 -4.93
N ALA A 184 16.03 19.90 -5.52
CA ALA A 184 16.49 19.52 -6.86
C ALA A 184 15.53 18.52 -7.52
N PRO A 185 14.36 18.94 -7.98
CA PRO A 185 13.47 18.05 -8.72
C PRO A 185 14.20 17.47 -9.97
N PRO A 186 14.00 16.19 -10.33
CA PRO A 186 13.02 15.25 -9.79
C PRO A 186 13.50 14.42 -8.58
N TYR A 187 14.72 14.62 -8.07
CA TYR A 187 15.25 13.87 -6.93
C TYR A 187 14.57 14.25 -5.62
N THR A 188 14.07 15.49 -5.55
CA THR A 188 13.27 15.99 -4.42
C THR A 188 11.88 16.38 -4.89
N THR A 189 10.99 16.59 -3.92
CA THR A 189 9.75 17.35 -4.14
C THR A 189 10.07 18.76 -4.67
N GLU A 190 9.07 19.40 -5.28
CA GLU A 190 9.18 20.80 -5.72
C GLU A 190 9.26 21.79 -4.55
N PHE A 191 8.98 21.33 -3.33
CA PHE A 191 9.03 22.14 -2.12
C PHE A 191 9.73 21.40 -0.98
N GLY A 192 10.27 22.18 -0.03
CA GLY A 192 10.79 21.71 1.24
C GLY A 192 9.98 22.20 2.42
N ILE A 193 10.28 21.69 3.61
CA ILE A 193 9.63 22.09 4.85
C ILE A 193 10.66 22.75 5.75
N MET A 194 10.33 23.92 6.28
CA MET A 194 11.01 24.58 7.37
C MET A 194 10.25 24.30 8.66
N PHE A 195 10.82 23.48 9.52
CA PHE A 195 10.26 23.20 10.83
C PHE A 195 10.63 24.29 11.83
N LEU A 196 9.63 24.87 12.45
CA LEU A 196 9.77 25.87 13.50
C LEU A 196 9.43 25.22 14.85
N PRO A 197 10.41 24.97 15.75
CA PRO A 197 10.21 24.10 16.92
C PRO A 197 9.28 24.67 18.01
N PHE A 198 8.82 25.90 17.86
CA PHE A 198 7.92 26.55 18.81
C PHE A 198 6.64 27.01 18.14
N GLU A 199 5.48 26.61 18.68
CA GLU A 199 4.17 27.02 18.15
C GLU A 199 4.01 28.54 18.13
N GLY A 200 4.54 29.24 19.13
CA GLY A 200 4.50 30.70 19.16
C GLY A 200 5.28 31.37 18.03
N LEU A 201 6.41 30.81 17.63
CA LEU A 201 7.19 31.27 16.47
C LEU A 201 6.44 30.99 15.16
N TYR A 202 5.86 29.80 15.04
CA TYR A 202 5.03 29.44 13.90
C TYR A 202 3.80 30.36 13.77
N ALA A 203 3.07 30.59 14.88
CA ALA A 203 1.92 31.48 14.91
C ALA A 203 2.30 32.92 14.50
N GLU A 204 3.43 33.42 14.97
CA GLU A 204 3.96 34.75 14.59
C GLU A 204 4.27 34.83 13.08
N ALA A 205 4.89 33.79 12.52
CA ALA A 205 5.16 33.71 11.08
C ALA A 205 3.86 33.66 10.25
N VAL A 206 2.86 32.91 10.70
CA VAL A 206 1.53 32.83 10.05
C VAL A 206 0.82 34.17 10.06
N GLN A 207 0.76 34.85 11.22
CA GLN A 207 0.11 36.16 11.36
C GLN A 207 0.71 37.23 10.44
N ARG A 208 1.98 37.07 10.08
CA ARG A 208 2.70 37.99 9.18
C ARG A 208 2.66 37.57 7.71
N GLY A 209 1.83 36.58 7.35
CA GLY A 209 1.67 36.14 5.96
C GLY A 209 2.89 35.42 5.42
N MET A 210 3.75 34.84 6.28
CA MET A 210 4.97 34.19 5.81
C MET A 210 4.67 32.86 5.09
N VAL A 211 3.55 32.20 5.35
CA VAL A 211 3.17 30.97 4.68
C VAL A 211 3.14 31.16 3.17
N GLU A 212 2.37 32.12 2.69
CA GLU A 212 2.20 32.38 1.26
C GLU A 212 3.48 32.92 0.62
N ILE A 213 4.21 33.76 1.34
CA ILE A 213 5.43 34.39 0.85
C ILE A 213 6.53 33.34 0.66
N LEU A 214 6.75 32.47 1.67
CA LEU A 214 7.81 31.47 1.64
C LEU A 214 7.49 30.37 0.64
N GLN A 215 6.23 29.97 0.52
CA GLN A 215 5.79 28.99 -0.46
C GLN A 215 5.97 29.53 -1.90
N ARG A 216 5.48 30.74 -2.18
CA ARG A 216 5.53 31.32 -3.52
C ARG A 216 6.94 31.66 -4.00
N ASP A 217 7.73 32.30 -3.11
CA ASP A 217 9.02 32.90 -3.52
C ASP A 217 10.21 31.91 -3.36
N TYR A 218 10.06 30.93 -2.47
CA TYR A 218 11.15 29.98 -2.11
C TYR A 218 10.77 28.51 -2.22
N HIS A 219 9.51 28.18 -2.49
CA HIS A 219 9.02 26.79 -2.48
C HIS A 219 9.24 26.10 -1.12
N VAL A 220 9.11 26.85 -0.02
CA VAL A 220 9.27 26.31 1.34
C VAL A 220 8.01 26.53 2.13
N ASN A 221 7.48 25.43 2.66
CA ASN A 221 6.35 25.43 3.58
C ASN A 221 6.86 25.50 5.00
N ILE A 222 6.25 26.32 5.85
CA ILE A 222 6.57 26.35 7.29
C ILE A 222 5.63 25.43 8.05
N ALA A 223 6.16 24.75 9.07
CA ALA A 223 5.38 23.92 9.97
C ALA A 223 5.84 24.09 11.42
N GLY A 224 4.90 24.28 12.34
CA GLY A 224 5.11 24.12 13.78
C GLY A 224 4.95 22.65 14.19
N PRO A 225 5.19 22.30 15.46
CA PRO A 225 5.08 20.91 15.94
C PRO A 225 3.71 20.27 15.64
N SER A 226 2.62 20.96 15.89
CA SER A 226 1.25 20.46 15.63
C SER A 226 0.97 20.27 14.14
N THR A 227 1.35 21.25 13.32
CA THR A 227 1.19 21.19 11.86
C THR A 227 2.08 20.11 11.23
N MET A 228 3.29 19.93 11.73
CA MET A 228 4.20 18.86 11.30
C MET A 228 3.59 17.49 11.60
N ALA A 229 3.08 17.27 12.81
CA ALA A 229 2.41 16.02 13.16
C ALA A 229 1.19 15.73 12.26
N ALA A 230 0.38 16.75 11.98
CA ALA A 230 -0.77 16.62 11.08
C ALA A 230 -0.35 16.27 9.63
N LEU A 231 0.70 16.93 9.11
CA LEU A 231 1.25 16.65 7.79
C LEU A 231 1.79 15.21 7.69
N LEU A 232 2.60 14.79 8.68
CA LEU A 232 3.19 13.44 8.70
C LEU A 232 2.11 12.35 8.83
N ASN A 233 1.07 12.57 9.62
CA ASN A 233 -0.09 11.66 9.67
C ASN A 233 -0.78 11.54 8.30
N SER A 234 -0.95 12.64 7.59
CA SER A 234 -1.52 12.63 6.24
C SER A 234 -0.64 11.86 5.25
N LEU A 235 0.68 12.04 5.31
CA LEU A 235 1.64 11.27 4.52
C LEU A 235 1.60 9.78 4.89
N GLN A 236 1.51 9.44 6.17
CA GLN A 236 1.40 8.05 6.62
C GLN A 236 0.14 7.35 6.06
N MET A 237 -1.00 8.06 6.02
CA MET A 237 -2.21 7.54 5.38
C MET A 237 -2.00 7.29 3.88
N SER A 238 -1.32 8.21 3.20
CA SER A 238 -0.97 8.05 1.78
C SER A 238 -0.07 6.84 1.54
N PHE A 239 0.95 6.63 2.36
CA PHE A 239 1.81 5.45 2.30
C PHE A 239 1.03 4.13 2.47
N ARG A 240 0.09 4.09 3.42
CA ARG A 240 -0.78 2.91 3.63
C ARG A 240 -1.66 2.65 2.41
N THR A 241 -2.22 3.69 1.82
CA THR A 241 -3.06 3.57 0.61
C THR A 241 -2.25 3.01 -0.56
N ILE A 242 -1.05 3.54 -0.81
CA ILE A 242 -0.15 3.04 -1.86
C ILE A 242 0.25 1.58 -1.62
N ALA A 243 0.56 1.21 -0.38
CA ALA A 243 0.89 -0.18 -0.02
C ALA A 243 -0.28 -1.14 -0.28
N ILE A 244 -1.52 -0.73 0.01
CA ILE A 244 -2.74 -1.50 -0.28
C ILE A 244 -2.94 -1.65 -1.80
N GLN A 245 -2.79 -0.57 -2.57
CA GLN A 245 -2.91 -0.61 -4.03
C GLN A 245 -1.89 -1.56 -4.66
N LYS A 246 -0.64 -1.51 -4.21
CA LYS A 246 0.42 -2.42 -4.69
C LYS A 246 0.07 -3.90 -4.41
N ARG A 247 -0.38 -4.21 -3.20
CA ARG A 247 -0.83 -5.57 -2.84
C ARG A 247 -2.05 -6.02 -3.64
N SER A 248 -3.00 -5.13 -3.90
CA SER A 248 -4.15 -5.43 -4.75
C SER A 248 -3.71 -5.80 -6.17
N GLY A 249 -2.75 -5.08 -6.75
CA GLY A 249 -2.17 -5.42 -8.06
C GLY A 249 -1.55 -6.82 -8.11
N GLU A 250 -0.83 -7.22 -7.06
CA GLU A 250 -0.26 -8.58 -6.94
C GLU A 250 -1.36 -9.65 -6.90
N VAL A 251 -2.45 -9.41 -6.18
CA VAL A 251 -3.62 -10.33 -6.13
C VAL A 251 -4.26 -10.47 -7.52
N TRP A 252 -4.45 -9.38 -8.24
CA TRP A 252 -4.98 -9.42 -9.61
C TRP A 252 -4.09 -10.21 -10.57
N ASN A 253 -2.78 -10.09 -10.45
CA ASN A 253 -1.83 -10.88 -11.24
C ASN A 253 -1.95 -12.39 -10.94
N VAL A 254 -2.07 -12.77 -9.66
CA VAL A 254 -2.29 -14.16 -9.26
C VAL A 254 -3.63 -14.69 -9.80
N LEU A 255 -4.69 -13.91 -9.69
CA LEU A 255 -6.01 -14.29 -10.24
C LEU A 255 -5.97 -14.44 -11.77
N GLY A 256 -5.23 -13.59 -12.47
CA GLY A 256 -4.99 -13.70 -13.91
C GLY A 256 -4.26 -15.00 -14.29
N ALA A 257 -3.23 -15.37 -13.51
CA ALA A 257 -2.53 -16.64 -13.70
C ALA A 257 -3.43 -17.86 -13.45
N VAL A 258 -4.22 -17.83 -12.38
CA VAL A 258 -5.23 -18.88 -12.07
C VAL A 258 -6.24 -19.01 -13.20
N LYS A 259 -6.78 -17.91 -13.71
CA LYS A 259 -7.69 -17.92 -14.86
C LYS A 259 -7.07 -18.63 -16.07
N THR A 260 -5.81 -18.29 -16.38
CA THR A 260 -5.08 -18.91 -17.51
C THR A 260 -4.93 -20.43 -17.33
N GLU A 261 -4.69 -20.90 -16.10
CA GLU A 261 -4.62 -22.34 -15.82
C GLU A 261 -5.98 -23.02 -15.93
N PHE A 262 -7.07 -22.36 -15.55
CA PHE A 262 -8.43 -22.88 -15.78
C PHE A 262 -8.77 -23.03 -17.27
N ASP A 263 -8.39 -22.06 -18.11
CA ASP A 263 -8.61 -22.13 -19.56
C ASP A 263 -7.84 -23.33 -20.18
N LYS A 264 -6.62 -23.59 -19.72
CA LYS A 264 -5.84 -24.79 -20.11
C LYS A 264 -6.52 -26.08 -19.66
N PHE A 265 -7.02 -26.11 -18.42
CA PHE A 265 -7.73 -27.26 -17.87
C PHE A 265 -9.00 -27.58 -18.68
N GLU A 266 -9.80 -26.55 -19.03
CA GLU A 266 -10.97 -26.72 -19.90
C GLU A 266 -10.60 -27.32 -21.27
N THR A 267 -9.50 -26.83 -21.86
CA THR A 267 -8.97 -27.38 -23.12
C THR A 267 -8.61 -28.86 -22.99
N CYS A 268 -7.96 -29.24 -21.91
CA CYS A 268 -7.55 -30.62 -21.63
C CYS A 268 -8.77 -31.52 -21.42
N LEU A 269 -9.78 -31.07 -20.69
CA LEU A 269 -11.05 -31.79 -20.50
C LEU A 269 -11.79 -32.03 -21.84
N THR A 270 -11.86 -30.99 -22.66
CA THR A 270 -12.50 -31.09 -24.00
C THR A 270 -11.78 -32.11 -24.89
N GLN A 271 -10.45 -32.12 -24.88
CA GLN A 271 -9.65 -33.11 -25.61
C GLN A 271 -9.87 -34.54 -25.08
N THR A 272 -9.95 -34.70 -23.76
CA THR A 272 -10.22 -36.00 -23.14
C THR A 272 -11.60 -36.51 -23.49
N GLN A 273 -12.61 -35.65 -23.48
CA GLN A 273 -13.98 -35.99 -23.90
C GLN A 273 -14.02 -36.44 -25.37
N ASN A 274 -13.35 -35.72 -26.27
CA ASN A 274 -13.27 -36.11 -27.69
C ASN A 274 -12.59 -37.47 -27.87
N ARG A 275 -11.56 -37.81 -27.10
CA ARG A 275 -10.87 -39.12 -27.13
C ARG A 275 -11.79 -40.25 -26.64
N LEU A 276 -12.57 -40.01 -25.57
CA LEU A 276 -13.55 -40.94 -25.04
C LEU A 276 -14.66 -41.21 -26.09
N ASP A 277 -15.11 -40.16 -26.75
CA ASP A 277 -16.12 -40.29 -27.84
C ASP A 277 -15.60 -41.09 -29.02
N GLN A 278 -14.32 -40.91 -29.38
CA GLN A 278 -13.67 -41.69 -30.44
C GLN A 278 -13.53 -43.15 -30.04
N ALA A 279 -13.07 -43.42 -28.82
CA ALA A 279 -12.94 -44.79 -28.30
C ALA A 279 -14.33 -45.50 -28.24
N SER A 280 -15.38 -44.79 -27.80
CA SER A 280 -16.76 -45.32 -27.80
C SER A 280 -17.23 -45.71 -29.20
N ARG A 281 -16.98 -44.85 -30.21
CA ARG A 281 -17.34 -45.15 -31.61
C ARG A 281 -16.57 -46.35 -32.17
N GLU A 282 -15.34 -46.52 -31.82
CA GLU A 282 -14.52 -47.69 -32.23
C GLU A 282 -15.03 -48.98 -31.57
N LEU A 283 -15.38 -48.94 -30.29
CA LEU A 283 -16.03 -50.06 -29.59
C LEU A 283 -17.35 -50.44 -30.23
N ASP A 284 -18.19 -49.46 -30.55
CA ASP A 284 -19.48 -49.72 -31.24
C ASP A 284 -19.29 -50.40 -32.61
N LYS A 285 -18.24 -49.99 -33.36
CA LYS A 285 -17.92 -50.66 -34.63
C LYS A 285 -17.48 -52.13 -34.43
N LEU A 286 -16.64 -52.35 -33.39
CA LEU A 286 -16.15 -53.69 -33.09
C LEU A 286 -17.27 -54.63 -32.62
N VAL A 287 -18.06 -54.19 -31.65
CA VAL A 287 -19.14 -54.96 -31.07
C VAL A 287 -20.29 -55.12 -32.09
N GLY A 288 -20.68 -54.03 -32.77
CA GLY A 288 -21.82 -54.06 -33.68
C GLY A 288 -21.57 -54.83 -34.99
N THR A 289 -20.39 -54.66 -35.58
CA THR A 289 -20.11 -55.24 -36.92
C THR A 289 -19.52 -56.65 -36.83
N ARG A 290 -18.51 -56.81 -35.94
CA ARG A 290 -17.85 -58.12 -35.80
C ARG A 290 -18.73 -59.14 -35.08
N THR A 291 -19.40 -58.74 -34.01
CA THR A 291 -20.31 -59.66 -33.28
C THR A 291 -21.49 -60.10 -34.15
N ARG A 292 -22.03 -59.23 -34.98
CA ARG A 292 -23.07 -59.60 -35.96
C ARG A 292 -22.52 -60.53 -37.04
N ALA A 293 -21.30 -60.32 -37.49
CA ALA A 293 -20.66 -61.20 -38.48
C ALA A 293 -20.35 -62.60 -37.90
N ILE A 294 -19.91 -62.65 -36.67
CA ILE A 294 -19.67 -63.93 -35.95
C ILE A 294 -20.99 -64.62 -35.68
N ARG A 295 -22.02 -63.94 -35.17
CA ARG A 295 -23.36 -64.51 -34.98
C ARG A 295 -23.98 -65.10 -36.29
N ARG A 296 -23.74 -64.38 -37.41
CA ARG A 296 -24.24 -64.81 -38.71
C ARG A 296 -23.54 -66.12 -39.19
N ARG A 297 -22.22 -66.24 -38.92
CA ARG A 297 -21.42 -67.44 -39.25
C ARG A 297 -21.74 -68.63 -38.33
N LEU A 298 -22.10 -68.35 -37.08
CA LEU A 298 -22.41 -69.36 -36.08
C LEU A 298 -23.89 -69.75 -36.11
N LYS A 299 -24.73 -69.16 -36.98
CA LYS A 299 -26.17 -69.43 -37.08
C LYS A 299 -26.50 -70.87 -37.49
N SER A 300 -25.53 -71.60 -38.05
CA SER A 300 -25.66 -73.02 -38.41
C SER A 300 -25.11 -74.00 -37.36
N VAL A 301 -24.57 -73.43 -36.24
CA VAL A 301 -24.06 -74.26 -35.13
C VAL A 301 -25.15 -74.36 -34.08
N THR A 302 -25.43 -75.54 -33.63
CA THR A 302 -26.46 -75.82 -32.62
C THR A 302 -25.99 -75.21 -31.31
N GLU A 303 -26.89 -74.43 -30.66
CA GLU A 303 -26.57 -73.87 -29.31
C GLU A 303 -26.53 -75.04 -28.32
N LEU A 304 -25.38 -75.09 -27.56
CA LEU A 304 -25.22 -76.01 -26.45
C LEU A 304 -25.97 -75.49 -25.24
N SER A 305 -26.42 -76.40 -24.38
CA SER A 305 -26.97 -76.01 -23.09
C SER A 305 -25.89 -75.30 -22.20
N GLU A 306 -26.31 -74.51 -21.23
CA GLU A 306 -25.38 -73.79 -20.31
C GLU A 306 -24.39 -74.74 -19.65
N ALA A 307 -24.83 -75.93 -19.21
CA ALA A 307 -24.03 -76.95 -18.59
C ALA A 307 -23.00 -77.61 -19.57
N GLU A 308 -23.34 -77.74 -20.84
CA GLU A 308 -22.41 -78.25 -21.88
C GLU A 308 -21.43 -77.15 -22.31
N THR A 309 -21.85 -75.89 -22.32
CA THR A 309 -20.97 -74.73 -22.64
C THR A 309 -19.85 -74.56 -21.57
N GLU A 310 -20.25 -74.66 -20.30
CA GLU A 310 -19.33 -74.58 -19.16
C GLU A 310 -18.32 -75.76 -19.18
N ARG A 311 -18.78 -76.95 -19.59
CA ARG A 311 -17.95 -78.15 -19.71
C ARG A 311 -16.92 -78.07 -20.84
N VAL A 312 -17.27 -77.42 -21.94
CA VAL A 312 -16.42 -77.29 -23.13
C VAL A 312 -15.45 -76.10 -23.00
N LEU A 313 -15.90 -74.97 -22.42
CA LEU A 313 -15.06 -73.79 -22.23
C LEU A 313 -14.25 -73.83 -20.92
N GLY A 314 -14.77 -74.45 -19.86
CA GLY A 314 -14.05 -74.63 -18.60
C GLY A 314 -12.91 -75.63 -18.68
N ALA A 315 -12.98 -76.59 -19.61
CA ALA A 315 -11.86 -77.52 -19.87
C ALA A 315 -10.69 -76.88 -20.65
N ALA A 316 -10.86 -75.66 -21.15
CA ALA A 316 -9.78 -74.95 -21.88
C ALA A 316 -8.91 -74.03 -20.98
N GLU A 317 -9.28 -73.82 -19.73
CA GLU A 317 -8.47 -72.98 -18.79
C GLU A 317 -7.43 -73.78 -17.98
N ASP A 318 -7.51 -75.14 -18.01
CA ASP A 318 -6.55 -75.99 -17.26
C ASP A 318 -5.28 -76.38 -18.04
N ASP A 319 -5.09 -75.90 -19.26
CA ASP A 319 -3.93 -76.23 -20.12
C ASP A 319 -3.03 -74.99 -20.34
N GLU A 320 -2.63 -74.27 -19.30
CA GLU A 320 -1.41 -73.45 -19.35
C GLU A 320 -0.17 -74.31 -18.98
N PRO A 321 0.79 -74.43 -19.88
CA PRO A 321 2.03 -75.14 -19.54
C PRO A 321 2.88 -74.24 -18.58
N THR A 322 3.05 -74.71 -17.36
CA THR A 322 4.12 -74.29 -16.48
C THR A 322 5.47 -74.53 -17.14
N SER A 323 6.13 -73.43 -17.53
CA SER A 323 7.59 -73.36 -17.72
C SER A 323 8.09 -71.93 -17.58
#